data_f6128589ca9c4ea490dfc4037c8c1e9b
#
_entry.id   f6128589ca9c4ea490dfc4037c8c1e9b
#
_cell.length_a   1.000
_cell.length_b   1.000
_cell.length_c   1.000
_cell.angle_alpha   90.00
_cell.angle_beta   90.00
_cell.angle_gamma   90.00
#
_symmetry.space_group_name_H-M   'P 1'
#
loop_
_entity.id
_entity.type
_entity.pdbx_description
1 polymer ?
#
loop_
_entity_poly.entity_id
_entity_poly.type
_entity_poly.pdbx_seq_one_letter_code
_entity_poly.pdbx_strand_id
1 'polypeptide(L)'
;MATVAASLPSVPTHWLFTRDDLEHTPSVSGASAGGVPSSPSRIMTQTISPSQERVLRGKGVHLIFKMGEFLQLPQHVLTTACTFFHRFFMRKPLQISRSGPGWSHYEIAATCVFLACKSEESLRKLTAIVDAAMASLDKSPEGQVRWAERSFRANQASHEFLKWRDCILLHEETLLTTLCFELIVPQPHAVLVRAARLLHADKPLARLAWTVLNDCLRDPVCILYDAPLLAAGAFRKACETRGVDPAMFYAGRPDAERVPP
;
A
#
# COMPACT_ATOMS: atom_id res chain seq x y z
N MET A 1 19.46 -32.78 -9.85
CA MET A 1 19.63 -31.31 -9.90
C MET A 1 18.80 -30.72 -8.77
N ALA A 2 19.43 -30.28 -7.70
CA ALA A 2 18.77 -29.69 -6.56
C ALA A 2 18.30 -28.29 -6.95
N THR A 3 16.99 -28.10 -7.01
CA THR A 3 16.36 -26.78 -7.21
C THR A 3 16.64 -25.99 -5.95
N VAL A 4 17.55 -25.03 -6.05
CA VAL A 4 17.77 -24.02 -4.99
C VAL A 4 16.43 -23.32 -4.78
N ALA A 5 15.76 -23.63 -3.67
CA ALA A 5 14.60 -22.88 -3.21
C ALA A 5 15.11 -21.47 -2.88
N ALA A 6 14.92 -20.53 -3.81
CA ALA A 6 15.17 -19.13 -3.52
C ALA A 6 14.31 -18.76 -2.31
N SER A 7 14.95 -18.50 -1.18
CA SER A 7 14.27 -18.01 0.02
C SER A 7 13.60 -16.69 -0.33
N LEU A 8 12.29 -16.60 -0.06
CA LEU A 8 11.57 -15.33 -0.21
C LEU A 8 12.23 -14.30 0.69
N PRO A 9 12.41 -13.06 0.22
CA PRO A 9 12.95 -12.00 1.06
C PRO A 9 12.02 -11.83 2.28
N SER A 10 12.59 -11.98 3.48
CA SER A 10 11.87 -11.73 4.73
C SER A 10 11.66 -10.23 4.91
N VAL A 11 10.52 -9.83 5.48
CA VAL A 11 10.32 -8.45 5.91
C VAL A 11 11.30 -8.17 7.04
N PRO A 12 12.11 -7.09 6.95
CA PRO A 12 12.93 -6.69 8.08
C PRO A 12 12.05 -6.45 9.30
N THR A 13 12.46 -6.97 10.46
CA THR A 13 11.66 -6.96 11.68
C THR A 13 11.22 -5.57 12.13
N HIS A 14 12.02 -4.53 11.83
CA HIS A 14 11.69 -3.14 12.16
C HIS A 14 10.57 -2.52 11.30
N TRP A 15 10.10 -3.23 10.24
CA TRP A 15 8.93 -2.85 9.44
C TRP A 15 7.69 -3.71 9.72
N LEU A 16 7.78 -4.61 10.69
CA LEU A 16 6.62 -5.32 11.23
C LEU A 16 6.17 -4.61 12.50
N PHE A 17 4.94 -4.15 12.46
CA PHE A 17 4.28 -3.44 13.55
C PHE A 17 3.25 -4.36 14.23
N THR A 18 2.84 -4.00 15.43
CA THR A 18 1.76 -4.66 16.15
C THR A 18 0.44 -3.91 15.95
N ARG A 19 -0.66 -4.51 16.37
CA ARG A 19 -1.96 -3.81 16.39
C ARG A 19 -1.96 -2.64 17.37
N ASP A 20 -1.23 -2.77 18.48
CA ASP A 20 -1.06 -1.71 19.47
C ASP A 20 -0.33 -0.51 18.87
N ASP A 21 0.68 -0.73 18.03
CA ASP A 21 1.37 0.37 17.34
C ASP A 21 0.43 1.20 16.45
N LEU A 22 -0.63 0.58 15.89
CA LEU A 22 -1.63 1.29 15.10
C LEU A 22 -2.53 2.21 15.96
N GLU A 23 -2.71 1.89 17.23
CA GLU A 23 -3.44 2.73 18.19
C GLU A 23 -2.60 3.93 18.67
N HIS A 24 -1.26 3.89 18.42
CA HIS A 24 -0.30 4.88 18.92
C HIS A 24 0.49 5.59 17.80
N THR A 25 -0.04 5.62 16.58
CA THR A 25 0.60 6.34 15.46
C THR A 25 0.78 7.82 15.77
N PRO A 26 1.70 8.53 15.06
CA PRO A 26 1.89 9.97 15.25
C PRO A 26 0.59 10.79 15.08
N SER A 27 -0.34 10.34 14.25
CA SER A 27 -1.64 11.00 14.04
C SER A 27 -2.58 10.84 15.23
N VAL A 28 -2.51 9.72 15.94
CA VAL A 28 -3.38 9.38 17.06
C VAL A 28 -2.78 9.92 18.37
N SER A 29 -1.50 9.67 18.60
CA SER A 29 -0.81 10.07 19.84
C SER A 29 -0.41 11.54 19.90
N GLY A 30 -0.38 12.22 18.76
CA GLY A 30 0.15 13.60 18.68
C GLY A 30 1.66 13.69 18.90
N ALA A 31 2.34 12.55 19.01
CA ALA A 31 3.78 12.49 19.19
C ALA A 31 4.50 12.71 17.85
N SER A 32 5.44 13.64 17.81
CA SER A 32 6.39 13.73 16.70
C SER A 32 7.34 12.53 16.80
N ALA A 33 7.45 11.71 15.76
CA ALA A 33 8.41 10.61 15.69
C ALA A 33 9.84 11.21 15.63
N GLY A 34 10.53 11.21 16.74
CA GLY A 34 11.86 11.76 16.90
C GLY A 34 11.98 12.37 18.29
N GLY A 35 12.17 11.52 19.30
CA GLY A 35 12.36 11.96 20.67
C GLY A 35 13.63 12.79 20.82
N VAL A 36 13.44 14.06 21.07
CA VAL A 36 14.11 14.88 22.09
C VAL A 36 13.19 16.09 22.30
N PRO A 37 12.72 16.40 23.52
CA PRO A 37 11.95 17.60 23.79
C PRO A 37 12.92 18.77 23.94
N SER A 38 13.31 19.38 22.85
CA SER A 38 14.09 20.61 22.86
C SER A 38 13.36 21.67 22.02
N SER A 39 12.32 22.20 22.58
CA SER A 39 11.85 23.58 22.61
C SER A 39 10.31 23.70 22.75
N PRO A 40 9.79 24.77 23.38
CA PRO A 40 8.36 24.90 23.74
C PRO A 40 7.43 25.36 22.62
N SER A 41 7.79 25.23 21.36
CA SER A 41 6.88 25.44 20.23
C SER A 41 6.28 24.10 19.78
N ARG A 42 5.56 23.46 20.70
CA ARG A 42 4.66 22.34 20.35
C ARG A 42 3.58 22.89 19.44
N ILE A 43 3.75 22.76 18.13
CA ILE A 43 2.63 22.83 17.19
C ILE A 43 1.72 21.69 17.62
N MET A 44 0.60 22.03 18.25
CA MET A 44 -0.45 21.07 18.62
C MET A 44 -0.96 20.45 17.32
N THR A 45 -0.41 19.31 16.94
CA THR A 45 -1.00 18.48 15.88
C THR A 45 -2.37 18.04 16.39
N GLN A 46 -3.43 18.39 15.67
CA GLN A 46 -4.75 17.85 15.97
C GLN A 46 -4.63 16.34 15.92
N THR A 47 -4.99 15.67 17.01
CA THR A 47 -5.06 14.21 17.05
C THR A 47 -6.38 13.73 16.46
N ILE A 48 -6.35 12.55 15.86
CA ILE A 48 -7.54 11.86 15.33
C ILE A 48 -7.70 10.51 16.00
N SER A 49 -8.92 9.97 15.93
CA SER A 49 -9.15 8.61 16.40
C SER A 49 -8.52 7.59 15.43
N PRO A 50 -8.15 6.39 15.90
CA PRO A 50 -7.65 5.30 15.04
C PRO A 50 -8.61 4.98 13.88
N SER A 51 -9.92 5.05 14.13
CA SER A 51 -10.95 4.86 13.11
C SER A 51 -10.92 5.94 12.02
N GLN A 52 -10.70 7.20 12.38
CA GLN A 52 -10.56 8.30 11.43
C GLN A 52 -9.27 8.15 10.62
N GLU A 53 -8.15 7.79 11.26
CA GLU A 53 -6.90 7.52 10.56
C GLU A 53 -7.07 6.40 9.53
N ARG A 54 -7.72 5.30 9.91
CA ARG A 54 -8.02 4.19 8.99
C ARG A 54 -8.80 4.64 7.76
N VAL A 55 -9.81 5.49 7.94
CA VAL A 55 -10.57 6.06 6.81
C VAL A 55 -9.69 6.90 5.89
N LEU A 56 -8.81 7.74 6.44
CA LEU A 56 -7.91 8.59 5.63
C LEU A 56 -6.87 7.75 4.90
N ARG A 57 -6.30 6.73 5.55
CA ARG A 57 -5.40 5.75 4.90
C ARG A 57 -6.13 5.03 3.77
N GLY A 58 -7.37 4.57 3.99
CA GLY A 58 -8.18 3.93 2.96
C GLY A 58 -8.44 4.82 1.73
N LYS A 59 -8.60 6.14 1.92
CA LYS A 59 -8.72 7.11 0.81
C LYS A 59 -7.42 7.24 0.03
N GLY A 60 -6.27 7.26 0.70
CA GLY A 60 -4.96 7.28 0.05
C GLY A 60 -4.70 6.03 -0.78
N VAL A 61 -4.96 4.86 -0.21
CA VAL A 61 -4.83 3.58 -0.93
C VAL A 61 -5.81 3.50 -2.11
N HIS A 62 -7.04 4.00 -1.95
CA HIS A 62 -7.97 4.08 -3.07
C HIS A 62 -7.42 4.92 -4.22
N LEU A 63 -6.75 6.06 -3.92
CA LEU A 63 -6.08 6.85 -4.94
C LEU A 63 -4.95 6.06 -5.61
N ILE A 64 -4.12 5.31 -4.85
CA ILE A 64 -3.06 4.46 -5.42
C ILE A 64 -3.64 3.48 -6.44
N PHE A 65 -4.73 2.78 -6.11
CA PHE A 65 -5.38 1.85 -7.04
C PHE A 65 -5.96 2.56 -8.28
N LYS A 66 -6.63 3.70 -8.11
CA LYS A 66 -7.14 4.49 -9.25
C LYS A 66 -6.03 4.97 -10.19
N MET A 67 -4.94 5.48 -9.62
CA MET A 67 -3.76 5.86 -10.41
C MET A 67 -3.14 4.65 -11.12
N GLY A 68 -3.06 3.52 -10.42
CA GLY A 68 -2.55 2.28 -10.97
C GLY A 68 -3.36 1.78 -12.17
N GLU A 69 -4.69 1.84 -12.08
CA GLU A 69 -5.59 1.50 -13.18
C GLU A 69 -5.43 2.47 -14.36
N PHE A 70 -5.37 3.77 -14.10
CA PHE A 70 -5.15 4.79 -15.12
C PHE A 70 -3.81 4.59 -15.86
N LEU A 71 -2.73 4.33 -15.13
CA LEU A 71 -1.38 4.12 -15.65
C LEU A 71 -1.10 2.69 -16.12
N GLN A 72 -2.05 1.77 -15.94
CA GLN A 72 -1.89 0.34 -16.20
C GLN A 72 -0.64 -0.23 -15.51
N LEU A 73 -0.51 0.02 -14.22
CA LEU A 73 0.60 -0.49 -13.43
C LEU A 73 0.37 -1.95 -13.05
N PRO A 74 1.44 -2.77 -13.05
CA PRO A 74 1.35 -4.14 -12.56
C PRO A 74 1.12 -4.19 -11.05
N GLN A 75 0.55 -5.29 -10.57
CA GLN A 75 0.12 -5.46 -9.17
C GLN A 75 1.25 -5.28 -8.15
N HIS A 76 2.48 -5.73 -8.47
CA HIS A 76 3.61 -5.59 -7.55
C HIS A 76 3.92 -4.12 -7.26
N VAL A 77 3.84 -3.24 -8.26
CA VAL A 77 4.02 -1.78 -8.06
C VAL A 77 2.97 -1.22 -7.10
N LEU A 78 1.70 -1.64 -7.24
CA LEU A 78 0.62 -1.20 -6.35
C LEU A 78 0.82 -1.70 -4.92
N THR A 79 1.24 -2.94 -4.76
CA THR A 79 1.55 -3.52 -3.44
C THR A 79 2.69 -2.76 -2.77
N THR A 80 3.76 -2.46 -3.51
CA THR A 80 4.90 -1.69 -3.03
C THR A 80 4.48 -0.26 -2.66
N ALA A 81 3.69 0.41 -3.51
CA ALA A 81 3.18 1.76 -3.21
C ALA A 81 2.30 1.79 -1.95
N CYS A 82 1.39 0.82 -1.77
CA CYS A 82 0.57 0.70 -0.56
C CYS A 82 1.41 0.45 0.69
N THR A 83 2.43 -0.40 0.59
CA THR A 83 3.33 -0.69 1.72
C THR A 83 4.15 0.55 2.10
N PHE A 84 4.71 1.28 1.13
CA PHE A 84 5.40 2.55 1.39
C PHE A 84 4.48 3.56 2.06
N PHE A 85 3.25 3.67 1.58
CA PHE A 85 2.25 4.57 2.13
C PHE A 85 1.92 4.26 3.59
N HIS A 86 1.69 2.98 3.92
CA HIS A 86 1.40 2.58 5.29
C HIS A 86 2.61 2.75 6.21
N ARG A 87 3.84 2.39 5.76
CA ARG A 87 5.09 2.60 6.51
C ARG A 87 5.32 4.08 6.80
N PHE A 88 5.07 4.96 5.83
CA PHE A 88 5.23 6.41 5.99
C PHE A 88 4.38 6.94 7.15
N PHE A 89 3.09 6.58 7.19
CA PHE A 89 2.17 7.05 8.22
C PHE A 89 2.31 6.34 9.58
N MET A 90 3.16 5.34 9.69
CA MET A 90 3.63 4.85 11.00
C MET A 90 4.69 5.78 11.62
N ARG A 91 5.29 6.66 10.83
CA ARG A 91 6.38 7.57 11.27
C ARG A 91 6.01 9.05 11.18
N LYS A 92 5.05 9.40 10.36
CA LYS A 92 4.64 10.79 10.08
C LYS A 92 3.15 10.98 10.30
N PRO A 93 2.72 12.13 10.87
CA PRO A 93 1.30 12.39 11.11
C PRO A 93 0.56 12.71 9.81
N LEU A 94 -0.70 12.29 9.75
CA LEU A 94 -1.64 12.68 8.70
C LEU A 94 -2.08 14.14 8.86
N GLN A 95 -2.27 14.83 7.75
CA GLN A 95 -2.91 16.12 7.70
C GLN A 95 -4.44 15.96 7.79
N ILE A 96 -5.04 16.63 8.76
CA ILE A 96 -6.48 16.52 9.05
C ILE A 96 -7.27 17.60 8.32
N SER A 97 -6.74 18.81 8.26
CA SER A 97 -7.37 19.95 7.60
C SER A 97 -6.49 20.47 6.46
N ARG A 98 -7.09 21.13 5.45
CA ARG A 98 -6.37 21.66 4.28
C ARG A 98 -5.17 22.56 4.60
N SER A 99 -5.20 23.23 5.74
CA SER A 99 -4.15 24.17 6.18
C SER A 99 -3.49 23.70 7.49
N GLY A 100 -3.80 22.48 7.96
CA GLY A 100 -3.26 21.96 9.22
C GLY A 100 -1.88 21.34 9.04
N PRO A 101 -1.17 21.12 10.15
CA PRO A 101 0.10 20.39 10.15
C PRO A 101 -0.12 18.94 9.75
N GLY A 102 0.94 18.29 9.29
CA GLY A 102 0.91 16.89 8.85
C GLY A 102 1.01 16.73 7.34
N TRP A 103 0.85 15.50 6.88
CA TRP A 103 1.07 15.11 5.49
C TRP A 103 -0.24 14.70 4.81
N SER A 104 -0.51 15.28 3.65
CA SER A 104 -1.70 14.95 2.86
C SER A 104 -1.65 13.51 2.39
N HIS A 105 -2.67 12.72 2.74
CA HIS A 105 -2.76 11.33 2.29
C HIS A 105 -2.82 11.19 0.75
N TYR A 106 -3.33 12.19 0.03
CA TYR A 106 -3.35 12.16 -1.44
C TYR A 106 -1.98 12.47 -2.04
N GLU A 107 -1.27 13.47 -1.52
CA GLU A 107 0.05 13.86 -2.01
C GLU A 107 1.06 12.73 -1.74
N ILE A 108 1.06 12.16 -0.54
CA ILE A 108 1.91 11.01 -0.21
C ILE A 108 1.54 9.76 -1.02
N ALA A 109 0.25 9.50 -1.27
CA ALA A 109 -0.16 8.39 -2.12
C ALA A 109 0.41 8.51 -3.55
N ALA A 110 0.32 9.69 -4.16
CA ALA A 110 0.90 9.94 -5.49
C ALA A 110 2.43 9.80 -5.50
N THR A 111 3.10 10.31 -4.45
CA THR A 111 4.55 10.16 -4.27
C THR A 111 4.95 8.68 -4.10
N CYS A 112 4.16 7.89 -3.35
CA CYS A 112 4.40 6.45 -3.21
C CYS A 112 4.27 5.71 -4.55
N VAL A 113 3.29 6.06 -5.39
CA VAL A 113 3.17 5.49 -6.74
C VAL A 113 4.39 5.85 -7.58
N PHE A 114 4.84 7.11 -7.55
CA PHE A 114 6.03 7.54 -8.28
C PHE A 114 7.29 6.79 -7.86
N LEU A 115 7.54 6.70 -6.55
CA LEU A 115 8.68 5.98 -5.99
C LEU A 115 8.60 4.47 -6.27
N ALA A 116 7.42 3.85 -6.14
CA ALA A 116 7.22 2.44 -6.44
C ALA A 116 7.46 2.13 -7.92
N CYS A 117 7.07 3.01 -8.84
CA CYS A 117 7.39 2.87 -10.25
C CYS A 117 8.91 2.86 -10.51
N LYS A 118 9.68 3.62 -9.73
CA LYS A 118 11.15 3.64 -9.84
C LYS A 118 11.76 2.37 -9.24
N SER A 119 11.37 1.99 -8.03
CA SER A 119 11.95 0.85 -7.31
C SER A 119 11.62 -0.50 -7.96
N GLU A 120 10.48 -0.61 -8.63
CA GLU A 120 10.02 -1.83 -9.33
C GLU A 120 10.31 -1.79 -10.85
N GLU A 121 11.18 -0.92 -11.30
CA GLU A 121 11.60 -0.77 -12.71
C GLU A 121 10.44 -0.59 -13.72
N SER A 122 9.28 -0.18 -13.24
CA SER A 122 8.07 0.11 -14.03
C SER A 122 7.94 1.60 -14.32
N LEU A 123 9.00 2.21 -14.84
CA LEU A 123 9.17 3.65 -14.95
C LEU A 123 8.00 4.35 -15.65
N ARG A 124 7.55 5.44 -15.06
CA ARG A 124 6.56 6.38 -15.63
C ARG A 124 7.10 7.79 -15.55
N LYS A 125 6.80 8.60 -16.58
CA LYS A 125 7.16 10.02 -16.57
C LYS A 125 6.41 10.70 -15.43
N LEU A 126 7.06 11.65 -14.77
CA LEU A 126 6.43 12.42 -13.69
C LEU A 126 5.15 13.12 -14.16
N THR A 127 5.12 13.62 -15.41
CA THR A 127 3.91 14.19 -16.01
C THR A 127 2.74 13.21 -16.04
N ALA A 128 2.99 11.93 -16.37
CA ALA A 128 1.96 10.90 -16.38
C ALA A 128 1.46 10.56 -14.97
N ILE A 129 2.33 10.59 -13.95
CA ILE A 129 1.94 10.42 -12.55
C ILE A 129 1.04 11.57 -12.10
N VAL A 130 1.39 12.81 -12.45
CA VAL A 130 0.55 13.98 -12.13
C VAL A 130 -0.80 13.91 -12.85
N ASP A 131 -0.81 13.59 -14.16
CA ASP A 131 -2.05 13.37 -14.91
C ASP A 131 -2.95 12.33 -14.22
N ALA A 132 -2.37 11.20 -13.81
CA ALA A 132 -3.11 10.13 -13.14
C ALA A 132 -3.68 10.58 -11.78
N ALA A 133 -2.91 11.34 -10.99
CA ALA A 133 -3.37 11.85 -9.70
C ALA A 133 -4.55 12.84 -9.88
N MET A 134 -4.40 13.81 -10.78
CA MET A 134 -5.43 14.79 -11.07
C MET A 134 -6.70 14.15 -11.65
N ALA A 135 -6.56 13.25 -12.63
CA ALA A 135 -7.67 12.53 -13.22
C ALA A 135 -8.42 11.66 -12.19
N SER A 136 -7.68 11.02 -11.28
CA SER A 136 -8.27 10.15 -10.25
C SER A 136 -9.04 10.91 -9.18
N LEU A 137 -8.74 12.18 -8.97
CA LEU A 137 -9.39 13.06 -8.00
C LEU A 137 -10.50 13.91 -8.62
N ASP A 138 -10.55 14.01 -9.95
CA ASP A 138 -11.60 14.71 -10.67
C ASP A 138 -12.91 13.94 -10.55
N LYS A 139 -13.90 14.54 -9.90
CA LYS A 139 -15.23 13.96 -9.68
C LYS A 139 -16.26 14.47 -10.69
N SER A 140 -15.89 15.37 -11.60
CA SER A 140 -16.80 15.84 -12.62
C SER A 140 -17.20 14.71 -13.58
N PRO A 141 -18.41 14.74 -14.18
CA PRO A 141 -18.82 13.73 -15.14
C PRO A 141 -17.83 13.61 -16.32
N GLU A 142 -17.36 14.74 -16.84
CA GLU A 142 -16.39 14.83 -17.93
C GLU A 142 -15.02 14.27 -17.49
N GLY A 143 -14.61 14.55 -16.24
CA GLY A 143 -13.39 14.04 -15.66
C GLY A 143 -13.41 12.53 -15.54
N GLN A 144 -14.54 11.94 -15.13
CA GLN A 144 -14.71 10.49 -15.02
C GLN A 144 -14.65 9.79 -16.38
N VAL A 145 -15.25 10.39 -17.42
CA VAL A 145 -15.15 9.86 -18.80
C VAL A 145 -13.69 9.88 -19.27
N ARG A 146 -13.00 11.02 -19.12
CA ARG A 146 -11.58 11.12 -19.48
C ARG A 146 -10.68 10.18 -18.69
N TRP A 147 -11.02 9.91 -17.42
CA TRP A 147 -10.32 8.92 -16.62
C TRP A 147 -10.52 7.51 -17.18
N ALA A 148 -11.77 7.13 -17.48
CA ALA A 148 -12.11 5.80 -18.02
C ALA A 148 -11.44 5.55 -19.37
N GLU A 149 -11.40 6.55 -20.23
CA GLU A 149 -10.72 6.52 -21.54
C GLU A 149 -9.21 6.68 -21.45
N ARG A 150 -8.66 6.99 -20.26
CA ARG A 150 -7.25 7.36 -20.05
C ARG A 150 -6.78 8.51 -20.96
N SER A 151 -7.70 9.35 -21.34
CA SER A 151 -7.47 10.50 -22.25
C SER A 151 -7.12 11.79 -21.51
N PHE A 152 -7.22 11.80 -20.18
CA PHE A 152 -6.91 12.98 -19.38
C PHE A 152 -5.45 13.42 -19.57
N ARG A 153 -5.27 14.69 -19.89
CA ARG A 153 -3.97 15.35 -19.90
C ARG A 153 -4.13 16.73 -19.28
N ALA A 154 -3.38 16.97 -18.23
CA ALA A 154 -3.39 18.25 -17.55
C ALA A 154 -2.65 19.32 -18.38
N ASN A 155 -3.08 20.57 -18.26
CA ASN A 155 -2.29 21.67 -18.76
C ASN A 155 -1.04 21.81 -17.86
N GLN A 156 0.13 21.49 -18.41
CA GLN A 156 1.40 21.50 -17.68
C GLN A 156 1.84 22.89 -17.20
N ALA A 157 1.27 23.96 -17.77
CA ALA A 157 1.47 25.33 -17.32
C ALA A 157 0.48 25.75 -16.23
N SER A 158 -0.52 24.93 -15.90
CA SER A 158 -1.49 25.26 -14.85
C SER A 158 -0.83 25.24 -13.48
N HIS A 159 -1.28 26.16 -12.61
CA HIS A 159 -0.81 26.22 -11.22
C HIS A 159 -1.04 24.88 -10.47
N GLU A 160 -2.15 24.21 -10.76
CA GLU A 160 -2.48 22.94 -10.10
C GLU A 160 -1.52 21.81 -10.52
N PHE A 161 -1.20 21.72 -11.82
CA PHE A 161 -0.21 20.75 -12.32
C PHE A 161 1.17 21.00 -11.69
N LEU A 162 1.63 22.25 -11.69
CA LEU A 162 2.92 22.63 -11.11
C LEU A 162 2.96 22.31 -9.61
N LYS A 163 1.88 22.60 -8.89
CA LYS A 163 1.76 22.26 -7.48
C LYS A 163 1.91 20.75 -7.25
N TRP A 164 1.18 19.90 -7.98
CA TRP A 164 1.29 18.45 -7.87
C TRP A 164 2.70 17.94 -8.18
N ARG A 165 3.30 18.45 -9.25
CA ARG A 165 4.66 18.10 -9.65
C ARG A 165 5.66 18.43 -8.54
N ASP A 166 5.61 19.64 -8.02
CA ASP A 166 6.54 20.12 -7.01
C ASP A 166 6.33 19.40 -5.67
N CYS A 167 5.08 19.12 -5.29
CA CYS A 167 4.77 18.29 -4.13
C CYS A 167 5.36 16.87 -4.22
N ILE A 168 5.20 16.20 -5.36
CA ILE A 168 5.73 14.83 -5.54
C ILE A 168 7.25 14.82 -5.42
N LEU A 169 7.93 15.78 -6.07
CA LEU A 169 9.39 15.87 -6.02
C LEU A 169 9.91 16.19 -4.61
N LEU A 170 9.27 17.14 -3.92
CA LEU A 170 9.63 17.50 -2.55
C LEU A 170 9.40 16.36 -1.56
N HIS A 171 8.29 15.67 -1.71
CA HIS A 171 7.93 14.58 -0.81
C HIS A 171 8.72 13.29 -1.09
N GLU A 172 9.31 13.12 -2.27
CA GLU A 172 10.12 11.94 -2.59
C GLU A 172 11.32 11.80 -1.63
N GLU A 173 12.06 12.87 -1.38
CA GLU A 173 13.18 12.88 -0.44
C GLU A 173 12.72 12.52 0.99
N THR A 174 11.62 13.14 1.44
CA THR A 174 11.05 12.84 2.75
C THR A 174 10.54 11.40 2.84
N LEU A 175 9.97 10.87 1.78
CA LEU A 175 9.52 9.49 1.73
C LEU A 175 10.71 8.52 1.81
N LEU A 176 11.74 8.72 1.00
CA LEU A 176 12.97 7.91 0.99
C LEU A 176 13.63 7.86 2.37
N THR A 177 13.82 9.03 3.00
CA THR A 177 14.42 9.12 4.34
C THR A 177 13.54 8.48 5.42
N THR A 178 12.21 8.63 5.33
CA THR A 178 11.25 8.01 6.27
C THR A 178 11.26 6.48 6.12
N LEU A 179 11.43 5.96 4.90
CA LEU A 179 11.57 4.54 4.60
C LEU A 179 12.98 4.00 4.89
N CYS A 180 13.90 4.83 5.38
CA CYS A 180 15.32 4.47 5.60
C CYS A 180 15.98 3.90 4.33
N PHE A 181 15.55 4.32 3.13
CA PHE A 181 15.97 3.81 1.82
C PHE A 181 15.73 2.32 1.61
N GLU A 182 14.85 1.72 2.41
CA GLU A 182 14.52 0.30 2.33
C GLU A 182 13.32 0.09 1.40
N LEU A 183 13.61 -0.10 0.12
CA LEU A 183 12.62 -0.11 -0.96
C LEU A 183 12.19 -1.52 -1.37
N ILE A 184 12.82 -2.57 -0.83
CA ILE A 184 12.44 -3.94 -1.13
C ILE A 184 11.19 -4.30 -0.33
N VAL A 185 10.12 -4.69 -1.05
CA VAL A 185 8.85 -5.10 -0.46
C VAL A 185 8.53 -6.54 -0.86
N PRO A 186 8.37 -7.46 0.11
CA PRO A 186 7.90 -8.81 -0.20
C PRO A 186 6.51 -8.79 -0.84
N GLN A 187 6.33 -9.62 -1.88
CA GLN A 187 5.13 -9.60 -2.73
C GLN A 187 4.16 -10.74 -2.35
N PRO A 188 3.11 -10.52 -1.56
CA PRO A 188 2.18 -11.57 -1.13
C PRO A 188 1.39 -12.16 -2.30
N HIS A 189 1.13 -11.39 -3.36
CA HIS A 189 0.46 -11.87 -4.57
C HIS A 189 1.29 -12.92 -5.32
N ALA A 190 2.61 -12.76 -5.38
CA ALA A 190 3.49 -13.76 -5.98
C ALA A 190 3.51 -15.07 -5.18
N VAL A 191 3.52 -14.95 -3.84
CA VAL A 191 3.41 -16.11 -2.93
C VAL A 191 2.07 -16.81 -3.13
N LEU A 192 0.97 -16.07 -3.18
CA LEU A 192 -0.37 -16.60 -3.42
C LEU A 192 -0.46 -17.37 -4.72
N VAL A 193 0.02 -16.81 -5.83
CA VAL A 193 -0.01 -17.48 -7.15
C VAL A 193 0.80 -18.76 -7.12
N ARG A 194 1.99 -18.75 -6.51
CA ARG A 194 2.81 -19.94 -6.35
C ARG A 194 2.11 -21.01 -5.50
N ALA A 195 1.51 -20.61 -4.37
CA ALA A 195 0.75 -21.52 -3.50
C ALA A 195 -0.46 -22.10 -4.24
N ALA A 196 -1.27 -21.28 -4.89
CA ALA A 196 -2.45 -21.73 -5.64
C ALA A 196 -2.09 -22.75 -6.73
N ARG A 197 -0.96 -22.57 -7.43
CA ARG A 197 -0.45 -23.54 -8.42
C ARG A 197 -0.03 -24.86 -7.77
N LEU A 198 0.70 -24.80 -6.67
CA LEU A 198 1.16 -25.99 -5.93
C LEU A 198 -0.02 -26.77 -5.32
N LEU A 199 -1.06 -26.07 -4.92
CA LEU A 199 -2.27 -26.65 -4.34
C LEU A 199 -3.27 -27.11 -5.40
N HIS A 200 -2.99 -26.90 -6.69
CA HIS A 200 -3.92 -27.15 -7.80
C HIS A 200 -5.30 -26.50 -7.61
N ALA A 201 -5.29 -25.31 -6.99
CA ALA A 201 -6.51 -24.53 -6.76
C ALA A 201 -7.13 -24.07 -8.09
N ASP A 202 -8.45 -24.09 -8.18
CA ASP A 202 -9.16 -23.63 -9.37
C ASP A 202 -8.99 -22.12 -9.58
N LYS A 203 -9.14 -21.68 -10.85
CA LYS A 203 -8.98 -20.26 -11.19
C LYS A 203 -9.95 -19.32 -10.44
N PRO A 204 -11.24 -19.67 -10.25
CA PRO A 204 -12.14 -18.84 -9.46
C PRO A 204 -11.72 -18.64 -8.02
N LEU A 205 -11.23 -19.70 -7.35
CA LEU A 205 -10.71 -19.61 -5.97
C LEU A 205 -9.46 -18.73 -5.89
N ALA A 206 -8.51 -18.94 -6.82
CA ALA A 206 -7.29 -18.14 -6.90
C ALA A 206 -7.59 -16.65 -7.16
N ARG A 207 -8.58 -16.33 -8.02
CA ARG A 207 -9.03 -14.96 -8.27
C ARG A 207 -9.66 -14.34 -7.02
N LEU A 208 -10.50 -15.09 -6.31
CA LEU A 208 -11.13 -14.59 -5.08
C LEU A 208 -10.05 -14.29 -4.02
N ALA A 209 -9.08 -15.20 -3.82
CA ALA A 209 -7.97 -14.97 -2.90
C ALA A 209 -7.12 -13.74 -3.29
N TRP A 210 -6.91 -13.52 -4.59
CA TRP A 210 -6.27 -12.31 -5.10
C TRP A 210 -7.06 -11.05 -4.74
N THR A 211 -8.38 -11.06 -4.92
CA THR A 211 -9.25 -9.94 -4.56
C THR A 211 -9.19 -9.66 -3.06
N VAL A 212 -9.21 -10.71 -2.22
CA VAL A 212 -9.06 -10.58 -0.76
C VAL A 212 -7.72 -9.91 -0.41
N LEU A 213 -6.61 -10.27 -1.06
CA LEU A 213 -5.32 -9.61 -0.85
C LEU A 213 -5.37 -8.11 -1.22
N ASN A 214 -6.02 -7.76 -2.33
CA ASN A 214 -6.18 -6.36 -2.72
C ASN A 214 -6.99 -5.58 -1.68
N ASP A 215 -8.05 -6.17 -1.15
CA ASP A 215 -8.85 -5.55 -0.09
C ASP A 215 -8.04 -5.38 1.20
N CYS A 216 -7.18 -6.34 1.54
CA CYS A 216 -6.27 -6.24 2.69
C CYS A 216 -5.29 -5.06 2.58
N LEU A 217 -4.88 -4.65 1.36
CA LEU A 217 -3.99 -3.49 1.17
C LEU A 217 -4.64 -2.14 1.53
N ARG A 218 -5.97 -2.08 1.65
CA ARG A 218 -6.68 -0.85 2.08
C ARG A 218 -6.42 -0.53 3.55
N ASP A 219 -6.19 -1.54 4.34
CA ASP A 219 -5.80 -1.45 5.74
C ASP A 219 -4.29 -1.71 5.89
N PRO A 220 -3.64 -1.28 6.97
CA PRO A 220 -2.21 -1.46 7.18
C PRO A 220 -1.79 -2.91 7.49
N VAL A 221 -2.55 -3.90 7.00
CA VAL A 221 -2.30 -5.34 7.27
C VAL A 221 -0.97 -5.79 6.68
N CYS A 222 -0.54 -5.17 5.56
CA CYS A 222 0.74 -5.47 4.90
C CYS A 222 1.98 -5.07 5.71
N ILE A 223 1.82 -4.32 6.79
CA ILE A 223 2.89 -3.97 7.74
C ILE A 223 2.73 -4.65 9.10
N LEU A 224 1.67 -5.45 9.29
CA LEU A 224 1.45 -6.27 10.50
C LEU A 224 1.89 -7.72 10.32
N TYR A 225 1.84 -8.22 9.10
CA TYR A 225 2.08 -9.62 8.78
C TYR A 225 2.99 -9.74 7.56
N ASP A 226 3.77 -10.81 7.52
CA ASP A 226 4.63 -11.10 6.39
C ASP A 226 3.85 -11.59 5.16
N ALA A 227 4.50 -11.58 4.00
CA ALA A 227 3.87 -11.92 2.73
C ALA A 227 3.32 -13.37 2.66
N PRO A 228 4.01 -14.40 3.20
CA PRO A 228 3.47 -15.75 3.26
C PRO A 228 2.20 -15.86 4.10
N LEU A 229 2.17 -15.23 5.27
CA LEU A 229 1.00 -15.26 6.15
C LEU A 229 -0.19 -14.53 5.55
N LEU A 230 0.05 -13.38 4.89
CA LEU A 230 -0.99 -12.65 4.15
C LEU A 230 -1.57 -13.49 3.01
N ALA A 231 -0.72 -14.17 2.24
CA ALA A 231 -1.16 -15.04 1.16
C ALA A 231 -1.97 -16.24 1.68
N ALA A 232 -1.53 -16.87 2.76
CA ALA A 232 -2.25 -17.99 3.40
C ALA A 232 -3.60 -17.54 3.97
N GLY A 233 -3.64 -16.40 4.67
CA GLY A 233 -4.88 -15.83 5.20
C GLY A 233 -5.89 -15.48 4.11
N ALA A 234 -5.43 -14.88 3.00
CA ALA A 234 -6.29 -14.56 1.87
C ALA A 234 -6.83 -15.82 1.17
N PHE A 235 -6.00 -16.85 1.01
CA PHE A 235 -6.42 -18.13 0.44
C PHE A 235 -7.45 -18.82 1.33
N ARG A 236 -7.19 -18.90 2.64
CA ARG A 236 -8.15 -19.43 3.61
C ARG A 236 -9.48 -18.67 3.57
N LYS A 237 -9.45 -17.35 3.57
CA LYS A 237 -10.66 -16.52 3.48
C LYS A 237 -11.46 -16.77 2.21
N ALA A 238 -10.77 -16.95 1.09
CA ALA A 238 -11.41 -17.31 -0.17
C ALA A 238 -12.07 -18.69 -0.11
N CYS A 239 -11.42 -19.69 0.52
CA CYS A 239 -12.00 -21.01 0.76
C CYS A 239 -13.28 -20.91 1.60
N GLU A 240 -13.22 -20.20 2.73
CA GLU A 240 -14.39 -19.95 3.59
C GLU A 240 -15.55 -19.32 2.83
N THR A 241 -15.26 -18.30 2.02
CA THR A 241 -16.28 -17.58 1.23
C THR A 241 -16.94 -18.46 0.20
N ARG A 242 -16.24 -19.47 -0.34
CA ARG A 242 -16.75 -20.44 -1.31
C ARG A 242 -17.30 -21.72 -0.68
N GLY A 243 -17.23 -21.86 0.63
CA GLY A 243 -17.65 -23.08 1.31
C GLY A 243 -16.75 -24.30 0.99
N VAL A 244 -15.46 -24.04 0.66
CA VAL A 244 -14.47 -25.08 0.39
C VAL A 244 -13.65 -25.29 1.65
N ASP A 245 -13.52 -26.53 2.12
CA ASP A 245 -12.66 -26.84 3.25
C ASP A 245 -11.19 -26.70 2.86
N PRO A 246 -10.42 -25.78 3.50
CA PRO A 246 -8.99 -25.66 3.24
C PRO A 246 -8.19 -26.94 3.45
N ALA A 247 -8.64 -27.83 4.34
CA ALA A 247 -7.95 -29.10 4.65
C ALA A 247 -7.84 -30.02 3.44
N MET A 248 -8.77 -29.95 2.49
CA MET A 248 -8.71 -30.73 1.25
C MET A 248 -7.43 -30.49 0.42
N PHE A 249 -6.82 -29.32 0.52
CA PHE A 249 -5.60 -28.98 -0.21
C PHE A 249 -4.33 -29.51 0.45
N TYR A 250 -4.42 -29.96 1.72
CA TYR A 250 -3.32 -30.52 2.50
C TYR A 250 -3.45 -32.03 2.70
N ALA A 251 -4.64 -32.60 2.47
CA ALA A 251 -4.89 -34.02 2.63
C ALA A 251 -3.98 -34.86 1.70
N GLY A 252 -3.26 -35.81 2.29
CA GLY A 252 -2.37 -36.73 1.55
C GLY A 252 -0.94 -36.22 1.32
N ARG A 253 -0.53 -35.10 1.88
CA ARG A 253 0.88 -34.64 1.85
C ARG A 253 1.66 -35.22 3.04
N PRO A 254 2.90 -35.71 2.82
CA PRO A 254 3.69 -36.32 3.90
C PRO A 254 4.05 -35.35 5.04
N ASP A 255 3.95 -34.04 4.82
CA ASP A 255 4.24 -32.99 5.82
C ASP A 255 3.00 -32.39 6.50
N ALA A 256 1.80 -32.91 6.21
CA ALA A 256 0.54 -32.40 6.76
C ALA A 256 0.45 -32.57 8.30
N GLU A 257 1.19 -33.52 8.87
CA GLU A 257 1.24 -33.78 10.32
C GLU A 257 2.08 -32.77 11.12
N ARG A 258 2.83 -31.89 10.45
CA ARG A 258 3.78 -30.96 11.10
C ARG A 258 3.26 -29.51 11.22
N VAL A 259 2.05 -29.21 10.80
CA VAL A 259 1.46 -27.86 10.97
C VAL A 259 0.64 -27.87 12.25
N PRO A 260 1.09 -27.22 13.34
CA PRO A 260 0.27 -27.08 14.55
C PRO A 260 -0.98 -26.25 14.24
N PRO A 261 -2.06 -26.46 14.98
CA PRO A 261 -3.37 -25.85 14.77
C PRO A 261 -3.36 -24.32 14.92
#